data_f81d14cb52d4b8a27bcd77ff733f305e
#
_entry.id   f81d14cb52d4b8a27bcd77ff733f305e
#
_cell.length_a   1.000
_cell.length_b   1.000
_cell.length_c   1.000
_cell.angle_alpha   90.00
_cell.angle_beta   90.00
_cell.angle_gamma   90.00
#
_symmetry.space_group_name_H-M   'P 1'
#
loop_
_entity.id
_entity.type
_entity.pdbx_description
1 polymer ?
#
loop_
_entity_poly.entity_id
_entity_poly.type
_entity_poly.pdbx_seq_one_letter_code
_entity_poly.pdbx_strand_id
1 'polypeptide(L)'
;LEANPLMEAFGNAKTVRNDNSSRFGRFTEVHFKSSGKIAGARIDNFLLEKSRVVRQGQGERNYHIFYQLLASSRASSFGLGDVASYGYLNQTGCSTIDGVDDRNEYEVLLQAFQDL
;
A
#
# COMPACT_ATOMS: atom_id res chain seq x y z
N LEU A 1 14.69 -4.46 -1.83
CA LEU A 1 14.11 -4.46 -3.16
C LEU A 1 13.26 -3.21 -3.30
N GLU A 2 13.62 -2.33 -4.21
CA GLU A 2 13.10 -0.98 -4.42
C GLU A 2 11.58 -0.93 -4.69
N ALA A 3 11.00 -2.02 -5.23
CA ALA A 3 9.58 -2.13 -5.50
C ALA A 3 8.69 -2.42 -4.26
N ASN A 4 9.27 -2.77 -3.10
CA ASN A 4 8.48 -3.17 -1.94
C ASN A 4 7.56 -2.05 -1.40
N PRO A 5 7.99 -0.79 -1.25
CA PRO A 5 7.11 0.28 -0.78
C PRO A 5 5.90 0.46 -1.69
N LEU A 6 6.09 0.30 -3.00
CA LEU A 6 5.04 0.39 -4.01
C LEU A 6 4.02 -0.74 -3.85
N MET A 7 4.51 -1.98 -3.75
CA MET A 7 3.67 -3.15 -3.57
C MET A 7 2.87 -3.09 -2.27
N GLU A 8 3.48 -2.62 -1.18
CA GLU A 8 2.81 -2.46 0.11
C GLU A 8 1.76 -1.36 0.09
N ALA A 9 2.07 -0.18 -0.47
CA ALA A 9 1.12 0.91 -0.54
C ALA A 9 -0.19 0.50 -1.24
N PHE A 10 -0.10 -0.21 -2.36
CA PHE A 10 -1.25 -0.60 -3.17
C PHE A 10 -1.86 -1.95 -2.82
N GLY A 11 -1.14 -2.83 -2.15
CA GLY A 11 -1.57 -4.21 -1.90
C GLY A 11 -1.69 -4.60 -0.43
N ASN A 12 -1.24 -3.76 0.52
CA ASN A 12 -1.34 -4.03 1.94
C ASN A 12 -2.35 -3.10 2.62
N ALA A 13 -2.89 -3.56 3.72
CA ALA A 13 -3.85 -2.82 4.53
C ALA A 13 -3.72 -3.19 6.02
N LYS A 14 -4.20 -2.29 6.90
CA LYS A 14 -4.37 -2.62 8.30
C LYS A 14 -5.55 -3.58 8.47
N THR A 15 -5.28 -4.72 9.11
CA THR A 15 -6.28 -5.66 9.61
C THR A 15 -6.26 -5.71 11.14
N VAL A 16 -7.25 -6.35 11.73
CA VAL A 16 -7.31 -6.54 13.20
C VAL A 16 -6.07 -7.27 13.75
N ARG A 17 -5.49 -8.17 12.94
CA ARG A 17 -4.36 -9.02 13.37
C ARG A 17 -2.99 -8.50 12.95
N ASN A 18 -2.94 -7.63 11.95
CA ASN A 18 -1.68 -7.14 11.38
C ASN A 18 -1.89 -5.75 10.76
N ASP A 19 -1.14 -4.78 11.23
CA ASP A 19 -1.22 -3.40 10.74
C ASP A 19 -0.69 -3.21 9.33
N ASN A 20 0.03 -4.19 8.78
CA ASN A 20 0.56 -4.19 7.42
C ASN A 20 0.36 -5.55 6.73
N SER A 21 -0.89 -5.97 6.63
CA SER A 21 -1.27 -7.26 6.04
C SER A 21 -1.30 -7.20 4.53
N SER A 22 -0.55 -8.07 3.87
CA SER A 22 -0.63 -8.26 2.41
C SER A 22 -1.99 -8.87 2.03
N ARG A 23 -2.70 -8.18 1.11
CA ARG A 23 -4.03 -8.57 0.64
C ARG A 23 -4.01 -9.12 -0.79
N PHE A 24 -2.85 -9.60 -1.25
CA PHE A 24 -2.67 -10.24 -2.56
C PHE A 24 -1.65 -11.37 -2.46
N GLY A 25 -1.70 -12.30 -3.40
CA GLY A 25 -0.65 -13.30 -3.59
C GLY A 25 0.49 -12.72 -4.44
N ARG A 26 1.72 -13.08 -4.11
CA ARG A 26 2.91 -12.72 -4.87
C ARG A 26 3.79 -13.93 -5.07
N PHE A 27 4.12 -14.20 -6.32
CA PHE A 27 5.12 -15.20 -6.69
C PHE A 27 6.35 -14.49 -7.25
N THR A 28 7.51 -14.75 -6.68
CA THR A 28 8.78 -14.17 -7.15
C THR A 28 9.66 -15.27 -7.68
N GLU A 29 10.01 -15.17 -8.96
CA GLU A 29 10.91 -16.04 -9.66
C GLU A 29 12.26 -15.33 -9.81
N VAL A 30 13.32 -15.90 -9.23
CA VAL A 30 14.66 -15.32 -9.29
C VAL A 30 15.50 -16.10 -10.31
N HIS A 31 16.02 -15.40 -11.29
CA HIS A 31 16.84 -15.97 -12.34
C HIS A 31 18.34 -15.83 -11.99
N PHE A 32 19.08 -16.92 -12.11
CA PHE A 32 20.51 -16.95 -11.86
C PHE A 32 21.29 -17.21 -13.15
N LYS A 33 22.45 -16.57 -13.26
CA LYS A 33 23.46 -16.91 -14.28
C LYS A 33 24.14 -18.24 -13.92
N SER A 34 24.80 -18.87 -14.89
CA SER A 34 25.61 -20.05 -14.65
C SER A 34 26.71 -19.86 -13.59
N SER A 35 27.13 -18.61 -13.36
CA SER A 35 28.09 -18.22 -12.32
C SER A 35 27.46 -18.15 -10.90
N GLY A 36 26.16 -18.44 -10.72
CA GLY A 36 25.43 -18.30 -9.45
C GLY A 36 25.02 -16.88 -9.09
N LYS A 37 25.34 -15.89 -9.91
CA LYS A 37 24.90 -14.50 -9.68
C LYS A 37 23.48 -14.30 -10.16
N ILE A 38 22.72 -13.46 -9.45
CA ILE A 38 21.37 -13.07 -9.84
C ILE A 38 21.43 -12.36 -11.20
N ALA A 39 20.63 -12.83 -12.16
CA ALA A 39 20.48 -12.25 -13.49
C ALA A 39 19.30 -11.28 -13.55
N GLY A 40 18.25 -11.53 -12.75
CA GLY A 40 17.04 -10.75 -12.69
C GLY A 40 15.99 -11.43 -11.82
N ALA A 41 14.81 -10.83 -11.74
CA ALA A 41 13.65 -11.41 -11.08
C ALA A 41 12.37 -11.06 -11.85
N ARG A 42 11.41 -11.98 -11.78
CA ARG A 42 10.03 -11.75 -12.24
C ARG A 42 9.10 -11.82 -11.04
N ILE A 43 8.16 -10.90 -10.97
CA ILE A 43 7.14 -10.86 -9.91
C ILE A 43 5.77 -10.95 -10.57
N ASP A 44 5.02 -11.98 -10.21
CA ASP A 44 3.63 -12.16 -10.61
C ASP A 44 2.72 -11.90 -9.40
N ASN A 45 1.77 -10.98 -9.54
CA ASN A 45 0.79 -10.64 -8.52
C ASN A 45 -0.57 -11.23 -8.89
N PHE A 46 -1.28 -11.76 -7.93
CA PHE A 46 -2.58 -12.39 -8.15
C PHE A 46 -3.48 -12.29 -6.91
N LEU A 47 -4.79 -12.50 -7.13
CA LEU A 47 -5.80 -12.59 -6.06
C LEU A 47 -5.86 -11.37 -5.13
N LEU A 48 -5.78 -10.15 -5.67
CA LEU A 48 -6.01 -8.94 -4.87
C LEU A 48 -7.42 -8.99 -4.27
N GLU A 49 -7.52 -8.74 -2.96
CA GLU A 49 -8.81 -8.62 -2.25
C GLU A 49 -9.56 -7.34 -2.68
N LYS A 50 -10.22 -7.39 -3.82
CA LYS A 50 -10.92 -6.23 -4.42
C LYS A 50 -12.07 -5.72 -3.57
N SER A 51 -12.71 -6.60 -2.80
CA SER A 51 -13.81 -6.25 -1.91
C SER A 51 -13.41 -5.23 -0.82
N ARG A 52 -12.13 -5.19 -0.44
CA ARG A 52 -11.63 -4.22 0.55
C ARG A 52 -11.75 -2.78 0.08
N VAL A 53 -11.71 -2.52 -1.21
CA VAL A 53 -11.87 -1.16 -1.75
C VAL A 53 -13.22 -0.57 -1.35
N VAL A 54 -14.27 -1.38 -1.37
CA VAL A 54 -15.65 -0.93 -1.12
C VAL A 54 -16.14 -1.18 0.31
N ARG A 55 -15.52 -2.12 1.04
CA ARG A 55 -15.92 -2.49 2.40
C ARG A 55 -14.74 -2.89 3.27
N GLN A 56 -14.71 -2.39 4.51
CA GLN A 56 -13.71 -2.77 5.52
C GLN A 56 -14.45 -3.24 6.79
N GLY A 57 -13.81 -4.18 7.51
CA GLY A 57 -14.28 -4.61 8.82
C GLY A 57 -13.95 -3.61 9.92
N GLN A 58 -14.64 -3.70 11.05
CA GLN A 58 -14.39 -2.85 12.20
C GLN A 58 -12.92 -2.96 12.66
N GLY A 59 -12.26 -1.84 12.90
CA GLY A 59 -10.86 -1.77 13.29
C GLY A 59 -9.86 -1.99 12.13
N GLU A 60 -10.35 -2.08 10.89
CA GLU A 60 -9.53 -2.23 9.71
C GLU A 60 -9.52 -0.98 8.84
N ARG A 61 -8.51 -0.85 7.98
CA ARG A 61 -8.43 0.22 6.96
C ARG A 61 -8.61 -0.35 5.55
N ASN A 62 -8.89 0.53 4.62
CA ASN A 62 -8.67 0.28 3.19
C ASN A 62 -7.16 0.19 2.90
N TYR A 63 -6.75 0.03 1.65
CA TYR A 63 -5.35 -0.01 1.25
C TYR A 63 -4.60 1.25 1.69
N HIS A 64 -3.35 1.09 2.09
CA HIS A 64 -2.54 2.17 2.65
C HIS A 64 -2.45 3.40 1.72
N ILE A 65 -2.37 3.18 0.41
CA ILE A 65 -2.21 4.25 -0.57
C ILE A 65 -3.26 5.35 -0.44
N PHE A 66 -4.51 5.02 -0.11
CA PHE A 66 -5.56 6.03 0.03
C PHE A 66 -5.25 7.01 1.16
N TYR A 67 -4.83 6.50 2.30
CA TYR A 67 -4.49 7.32 3.49
C TYR A 67 -3.19 8.07 3.29
N GLN A 68 -2.19 7.45 2.70
CA GLN A 68 -0.90 8.07 2.35
C GLN A 68 -1.10 9.26 1.41
N LEU A 69 -1.91 9.09 0.36
CA LEU A 69 -2.23 10.16 -0.58
C LEU A 69 -2.95 11.33 0.09
N LEU A 70 -3.97 11.04 0.92
CA LEU A 70 -4.73 12.07 1.63
C LEU A 70 -3.91 12.79 2.71
N ALA A 71 -2.94 12.13 3.32
CA ALA A 71 -2.03 12.72 4.30
C ALA A 71 -0.91 13.54 3.63
N SER A 72 -0.70 13.39 2.33
CA SER A 72 0.39 14.04 1.60
C SER A 72 0.18 15.54 1.44
N SER A 73 1.29 16.28 1.22
CA SER A 73 1.23 17.70 0.86
C SER A 73 0.60 17.95 -0.52
N ARG A 74 0.46 16.92 -1.34
CA ARG A 74 -0.13 16.99 -2.69
C ARG A 74 -1.66 16.85 -2.69
N ALA A 75 -2.27 16.40 -1.60
CA ALA A 75 -3.71 16.17 -1.52
C ALA A 75 -4.53 17.39 -1.95
N SER A 76 -4.19 18.56 -1.45
CA SER A 76 -4.87 19.82 -1.79
C SER A 76 -4.75 20.19 -3.27
N SER A 77 -3.58 19.94 -3.89
CA SER A 77 -3.35 20.24 -5.32
C SER A 77 -4.18 19.32 -6.24
N PHE A 78 -4.56 18.14 -5.75
CA PHE A 78 -5.47 17.23 -6.43
C PHE A 78 -6.95 17.46 -6.10
N GLY A 79 -7.26 18.47 -5.31
CA GLY A 79 -8.63 18.76 -4.87
C GLY A 79 -9.19 17.73 -3.88
N LEU A 80 -8.31 17.00 -3.18
CA LEU A 80 -8.71 15.97 -2.22
C LEU A 80 -8.97 16.59 -0.84
N GLY A 81 -10.03 16.08 -0.18
CA GLY A 81 -10.40 16.45 1.18
C GLY A 81 -9.96 15.42 2.22
N ASP A 82 -10.58 15.50 3.40
CA ASP A 82 -10.30 14.60 4.51
C ASP A 82 -10.83 13.18 4.27
N VAL A 83 -10.24 12.21 4.96
CA VAL A 83 -10.68 10.80 4.96
C VAL A 83 -12.18 10.65 5.23
N ALA A 84 -12.71 11.45 6.15
CA ALA A 84 -14.13 11.44 6.53
C ALA A 84 -15.08 11.78 5.36
N SER A 85 -14.58 12.46 4.33
CA SER A 85 -15.38 12.87 3.15
C SER A 85 -15.61 11.73 2.16
N TYR A 86 -14.92 10.59 2.31
CA TYR A 86 -14.96 9.50 1.33
C TYR A 86 -15.62 8.24 1.90
N GLY A 87 -16.71 7.80 1.25
CA GLY A 87 -17.48 6.62 1.68
C GLY A 87 -16.68 5.32 1.68
N TYR A 88 -15.61 5.22 0.89
CA TYR A 88 -14.72 4.05 0.90
C TYR A 88 -13.69 4.07 2.04
N LEU A 89 -13.56 5.15 2.79
CA LEU A 89 -12.53 5.32 3.81
C LEU A 89 -13.07 5.62 5.22
N ASN A 90 -14.33 6.02 5.34
CA ASN A 90 -14.92 6.50 6.59
C ASN A 90 -15.83 5.48 7.30
N GLN A 91 -15.88 4.22 6.84
CA GLN A 91 -16.84 3.22 7.30
C GLN A 91 -16.59 2.73 8.73
N THR A 92 -15.33 2.68 9.15
CA THR A 92 -14.92 2.05 10.43
C THR A 92 -14.44 3.04 11.48
N GLY A 93 -14.24 4.31 11.10
CA GLY A 93 -13.60 5.32 11.95
C GLY A 93 -12.09 5.07 12.17
N CYS A 94 -11.52 4.01 11.61
CA CYS A 94 -10.11 3.67 11.70
C CYS A 94 -9.35 4.25 10.49
N SER A 95 -8.71 5.41 10.66
CA SER A 95 -7.99 6.10 9.58
C SER A 95 -6.49 6.17 9.80
N THR A 96 -5.99 5.78 10.96
CA THR A 96 -4.57 5.84 11.32
C THR A 96 -4.07 4.49 11.82
N ILE A 97 -2.75 4.34 11.83
CA ILE A 97 -2.04 3.19 12.40
C ILE A 97 -1.05 3.72 13.43
N ASP A 98 -1.04 3.16 14.64
CA ASP A 98 -0.14 3.57 15.70
C ASP A 98 1.32 3.40 15.27
N GLY A 99 2.11 4.45 15.46
CA GLY A 99 3.52 4.45 15.08
C GLY A 99 3.82 4.59 13.59
N VAL A 100 2.81 4.77 12.74
CA VAL A 100 2.96 4.97 11.29
C VAL A 100 2.53 6.38 10.90
N ASP A 101 3.41 7.10 10.20
CA ASP A 101 3.13 8.39 9.59
C ASP A 101 2.84 8.21 8.09
N ASP A 102 1.56 8.21 7.72
CA ASP A 102 1.12 8.03 6.33
C ASP A 102 1.69 9.09 5.37
N ARG A 103 1.98 10.30 5.86
CA ARG A 103 2.63 11.34 5.06
C ARG A 103 4.06 10.96 4.70
N ASN A 104 4.83 10.49 5.68
CA ASN A 104 6.20 10.04 5.46
C ASN A 104 6.22 8.80 4.55
N GLU A 105 5.28 7.87 4.73
CA GLU A 105 5.15 6.70 3.85
C GLU A 105 4.87 7.09 2.40
N TYR A 106 4.12 8.17 2.17
CA TYR A 106 3.90 8.70 0.83
C TYR A 106 5.20 9.23 0.18
N GLU A 107 6.05 9.91 0.94
CA GLU A 107 7.35 10.37 0.43
C GLU A 107 8.27 9.20 0.07
N VAL A 108 8.30 8.15 0.90
CA VAL A 108 9.02 6.90 0.60
C VAL A 108 8.50 6.26 -0.69
N LEU A 109 7.18 6.24 -0.86
CA LEU A 109 6.54 5.75 -2.08
C LEU A 109 6.95 6.55 -3.32
N LEU A 110 6.97 7.89 -3.23
CA LEU A 110 7.40 8.76 -4.33
C LEU A 110 8.87 8.50 -4.71
N GLN A 111 9.73 8.29 -3.71
CA GLN A 111 11.13 7.94 -3.97
C GLN A 111 11.22 6.59 -4.71
N ALA A 112 10.46 5.58 -4.27
CA ALA A 112 10.43 4.28 -4.94
C ALA A 112 9.98 4.37 -6.41
N PHE A 113 9.06 5.27 -6.75
CA PHE A 113 8.69 5.54 -8.15
C PHE A 113 9.82 6.15 -8.97
N GLN A 114 10.69 6.94 -8.35
CA GLN A 114 11.83 7.55 -9.05
C GLN A 114 12.97 6.55 -9.27
N ASP A 115 13.12 5.60 -8.37
CA ASP A 115 14.20 4.59 -8.37
C ASP A 115 13.90 3.42 -9.35
N LEU A 116 12.68 3.31 -9.83
CA LEU A 116 12.24 2.31 -10.80
C LEU A 116 12.22 2.87 -12.23
#